data_46537c8a8871e96a6e6f2c8f7f4924a3
#
_entry.id   46537c8a8871e96a6e6f2c8f7f4924a3
#
_cell.length_a   1.000
_cell.length_b   1.000
_cell.length_c   1.000
_cell.angle_alpha   90.00
_cell.angle_beta   90.00
_cell.angle_gamma   90.00
#
_symmetry.space_group_name_H-M   'P 1'
#
loop_
_entity.id
_entity.type
_entity.pdbx_description
1 polymer ?
#
loop_
_entity_poly.entity_id
_entity_poly.type
_entity_poly.pdbx_seq_one_letter_code
_entity_poly.pdbx_strand_id
1 'polypeptide(L)'
;MCILCDSAPALTELKIDIKAASLDQPEVIALITALNADLIERYPEDGSNHFRLDPEEVAPGRGVFLVAYVDGHPAGCGATRLIDPQTAEIKRMYVVPEFRGRGIAGRVLEGLERHARSLGARQIVLETGERQPEALALYTRAGFERIPLYGEYIDSPLSMCMGKPLHA
;
A
#
# COMPACT_ATOMS: atom_id res chain seq x y z
N MET A 1 -18.65 -45.69 26.27
CA MET A 1 -17.78 -45.65 25.07
C MET A 1 -17.59 -44.20 24.72
N CYS A 2 -16.41 -43.66 25.01
CA CYS A 2 -16.09 -42.24 24.86
C CYS A 2 -15.81 -41.93 23.38
N ILE A 3 -16.62 -41.09 22.77
CA ILE A 3 -16.31 -40.48 21.48
C ILE A 3 -15.52 -39.22 21.80
N LEU A 4 -14.22 -39.26 21.57
CA LEU A 4 -13.36 -38.10 21.57
C LEU A 4 -13.77 -37.21 20.41
N CYS A 5 -14.51 -36.14 20.70
CA CYS A 5 -14.63 -35.00 19.82
C CYS A 5 -13.25 -34.33 19.77
N ASP A 6 -12.50 -34.66 18.73
CA ASP A 6 -11.30 -33.94 18.34
C ASP A 6 -11.78 -32.61 17.76
N SER A 7 -11.91 -31.62 18.63
CA SER A 7 -12.12 -30.24 18.21
C SER A 7 -10.81 -29.80 17.58
N ALA A 8 -10.76 -29.78 16.25
CA ALA A 8 -9.71 -29.08 15.52
C ALA A 8 -9.56 -27.68 16.16
N PRO A 9 -8.34 -27.20 16.41
CA PRO A 9 -8.17 -25.86 16.94
C PRO A 9 -8.81 -24.90 15.95
N ALA A 10 -9.75 -24.11 16.44
CA ALA A 10 -10.32 -23.01 15.66
C ALA A 10 -9.13 -22.20 15.13
N LEU A 11 -9.06 -22.04 13.80
CA LEU A 11 -8.11 -21.14 13.17
C LEU A 11 -8.32 -19.78 13.84
N THR A 12 -7.39 -19.39 14.71
CA THR A 12 -7.45 -18.11 15.40
C THR A 12 -7.39 -17.06 14.30
N GLU A 13 -8.51 -16.40 14.08
CA GLU A 13 -8.61 -15.34 13.08
C GLU A 13 -7.61 -14.25 13.46
N LEU A 14 -6.68 -13.95 12.56
CA LEU A 14 -5.64 -12.96 12.80
C LEU A 14 -6.31 -11.60 13.00
N LYS A 15 -6.01 -10.96 14.13
CA LYS A 15 -6.47 -9.60 14.39
C LYS A 15 -5.62 -8.62 13.58
N ILE A 16 -6.21 -8.05 12.54
CA ILE A 16 -5.57 -7.04 11.68
C ILE A 16 -6.20 -5.69 12.00
N ASP A 17 -5.40 -4.77 12.53
CA ASP A 17 -5.78 -3.38 12.78
C ASP A 17 -5.09 -2.46 11.77
N ILE A 18 -5.84 -1.57 11.15
CA ILE A 18 -5.32 -0.54 10.24
C ILE A 18 -5.41 0.81 10.93
N LYS A 19 -4.27 1.48 11.10
CA LYS A 19 -4.19 2.75 11.83
C LYS A 19 -3.40 3.79 11.06
N ALA A 20 -3.84 5.05 11.13
CA ALA A 20 -3.04 6.17 10.68
C ALA A 20 -1.80 6.32 11.56
N ALA A 21 -0.68 6.66 10.93
CA ALA A 21 0.60 6.82 11.61
C ALA A 21 1.36 8.01 11.05
N SER A 22 2.21 8.59 11.87
CA SER A 22 3.11 9.67 11.49
C SER A 22 4.41 9.11 10.89
N LEU A 23 5.02 9.81 9.92
CA LEU A 23 6.23 9.34 9.24
C LEU A 23 7.45 9.25 10.16
N ASP A 24 7.44 9.93 11.30
CA ASP A 24 8.51 9.92 12.30
C ASP A 24 8.40 8.79 13.34
N GLN A 25 7.32 8.00 13.30
CA GLN A 25 7.19 6.86 14.19
C GLN A 25 8.21 5.77 13.86
N PRO A 26 8.88 5.15 14.84
CA PRO A 26 9.95 4.16 14.61
C PRO A 26 9.53 3.00 13.72
N GLU A 27 8.33 2.47 13.90
CA GLU A 27 7.78 1.37 13.09
C GLU A 27 7.54 1.79 11.62
N VAL A 28 7.17 3.04 11.38
CA VAL A 28 7.00 3.59 10.02
C VAL A 28 8.35 3.72 9.33
N ILE A 29 9.34 4.26 10.03
CA ILE A 29 10.72 4.36 9.53
C ILE A 29 11.26 2.98 9.18
N ALA A 30 11.03 1.98 10.04
CA ALA A 30 11.48 0.61 9.79
C ALA A 30 10.80 -0.02 8.56
N LEU A 31 9.49 0.17 8.40
CA LEU A 31 8.74 -0.34 7.25
C LEU A 31 9.19 0.32 5.94
N ILE A 32 9.39 1.64 5.93
CA ILE A 32 9.87 2.37 4.74
C ILE A 32 11.31 1.95 4.40
N THR A 33 12.17 1.79 5.39
CA THR A 33 13.55 1.31 5.19
C THR A 33 13.57 -0.08 4.54
N ALA A 34 12.75 -1.00 5.03
CA ALA A 34 12.63 -2.34 4.47
C ALA A 34 12.09 -2.32 3.03
N LEU A 35 11.07 -1.50 2.77
CA LEU A 35 10.53 -1.31 1.43
C LEU A 35 11.59 -0.76 0.46
N ASN A 36 12.34 0.25 0.88
CA ASN A 36 13.39 0.85 0.05
C ASN A 36 14.46 -0.19 -0.30
N ALA A 37 14.87 -1.02 0.66
CA ALA A 37 15.84 -2.10 0.42
C ALA A 37 15.32 -3.11 -0.61
N ASP A 38 14.06 -3.54 -0.49
CA ASP A 38 13.42 -4.47 -1.43
C ASP A 38 13.34 -3.86 -2.85
N LEU A 39 13.01 -2.58 -2.97
CA LEU A 39 12.93 -1.90 -4.27
C LEU A 39 14.32 -1.69 -4.91
N ILE A 40 15.34 -1.35 -4.14
CA ILE A 40 16.71 -1.21 -4.64
C ILE A 40 17.24 -2.56 -5.17
N GLU A 41 16.90 -3.66 -4.51
CA GLU A 41 17.26 -5.00 -4.97
C GLU A 41 16.57 -5.35 -6.31
N ARG A 42 15.30 -5.00 -6.47
CA ARG A 42 14.53 -5.26 -7.70
C ARG A 42 14.89 -4.31 -8.84
N TYR A 43 15.21 -3.07 -8.51
CA TYR A 43 15.52 -1.98 -9.46
C TYR A 43 16.82 -1.29 -9.08
N PRO A 44 17.98 -1.94 -9.35
CA PRO A 44 19.28 -1.37 -8.99
C PRO A 44 19.74 -0.23 -9.91
N GLU A 45 19.03 0.02 -11.02
CA GLU A 45 19.38 1.05 -11.98
C GLU A 45 19.23 2.45 -11.38
N ASP A 46 20.19 3.32 -11.63
CA ASP A 46 20.17 4.71 -11.15
C ASP A 46 18.90 5.45 -11.65
N GLY A 47 18.24 6.16 -10.73
CA GLY A 47 17.05 6.94 -11.03
C GLY A 47 15.76 6.15 -11.25
N SER A 48 15.80 4.83 -11.04
CA SER A 48 14.61 3.97 -11.20
C SER A 48 13.66 3.98 -9.99
N ASN A 49 14.10 4.51 -8.85
CA ASN A 49 13.35 4.48 -7.60
C ASN A 49 12.82 5.87 -7.21
N HIS A 50 11.53 5.95 -6.91
CA HIS A 50 10.82 7.17 -6.55
C HIS A 50 10.36 7.10 -5.08
N PHE A 51 11.29 7.35 -4.14
CA PHE A 51 11.07 7.13 -2.71
C PHE A 51 10.45 8.31 -1.98
N ARG A 52 10.31 9.46 -2.64
CA ARG A 52 9.87 10.68 -1.98
C ARG A 52 8.42 10.59 -1.50
N LEU A 53 8.24 10.91 -0.22
CA LEU A 53 6.96 11.17 0.41
C LEU A 53 7.22 12.15 1.57
N ASP A 54 6.76 13.39 1.41
CA ASP A 54 6.95 14.42 2.40
C ASP A 54 5.85 14.38 3.48
N PRO A 55 6.15 14.73 4.75
CA PRO A 55 5.14 14.71 5.82
C PRO A 55 3.89 15.53 5.53
N GLU A 56 4.02 16.67 4.83
CA GLU A 56 2.88 17.50 4.46
C GLU A 56 1.92 16.80 3.50
N GLU A 57 2.40 15.87 2.70
CA GLU A 57 1.59 15.14 1.71
C GLU A 57 0.64 14.14 2.36
N VAL A 58 0.94 13.72 3.58
CA VAL A 58 0.12 12.80 4.38
C VAL A 58 -0.49 13.49 5.61
N ALA A 59 -0.42 14.81 5.66
CA ALA A 59 -1.07 15.61 6.70
C ALA A 59 -2.61 15.56 6.56
N PRO A 60 -3.36 15.82 7.66
CA PRO A 60 -4.81 15.91 7.61
C PRO A 60 -5.31 16.82 6.48
N GLY A 61 -6.28 16.34 5.71
CA GLY A 61 -6.84 17.04 4.56
C GLY A 61 -6.05 16.89 3.26
N ARG A 62 -4.88 16.27 3.26
CA ARG A 62 -4.04 16.07 2.08
C ARG A 62 -3.74 14.60 1.76
N GLY A 63 -3.70 13.76 2.78
CA GLY A 63 -3.40 12.37 2.62
C GLY A 63 -3.38 11.64 3.96
N VAL A 64 -2.87 10.41 3.93
CA VAL A 64 -2.69 9.58 5.13
C VAL A 64 -1.59 8.56 4.89
N PHE A 65 -0.86 8.22 5.94
CA PHE A 65 -0.03 7.02 6.00
C PHE A 65 -0.71 6.01 6.92
N LEU A 66 -0.94 4.80 6.42
CA LEU A 66 -1.57 3.72 7.17
C LEU A 66 -0.57 2.62 7.49
N VAL A 67 -0.64 2.09 8.70
CA VAL A 67 0.08 0.89 9.12
C VAL A 67 -0.92 -0.20 9.47
N ALA A 68 -0.67 -1.40 8.96
CA ALA A 68 -1.38 -2.60 9.35
C ALA A 68 -0.63 -3.31 10.47
N TYR A 69 -1.32 -3.61 11.55
CA TYR A 69 -0.81 -4.38 12.67
C TYR A 69 -1.49 -5.75 12.70
N VAL A 70 -0.69 -6.80 12.84
CA VAL A 70 -1.19 -8.17 13.07
C VAL A 70 -0.85 -8.54 14.50
N ASP A 71 -1.88 -8.73 15.33
CA ASP A 71 -1.72 -8.98 16.77
C ASP A 71 -0.76 -7.99 17.46
N GLY A 72 -0.85 -6.72 17.08
CA GLY A 72 -0.04 -5.63 17.60
C GLY A 72 1.34 -5.45 16.94
N HIS A 73 1.74 -6.31 15.99
CA HIS A 73 3.02 -6.20 15.29
C HIS A 73 2.86 -5.47 13.95
N PRO A 74 3.69 -4.47 13.65
CA PRO A 74 3.69 -3.80 12.34
C PRO A 74 3.95 -4.81 11.22
N ALA A 75 3.01 -4.97 10.31
CA ALA A 75 3.03 -6.01 9.29
C ALA A 75 3.02 -5.45 7.86
N GLY A 76 2.56 -4.23 7.68
CA GLY A 76 2.49 -3.60 6.36
C GLY A 76 2.11 -2.14 6.45
N CYS A 77 2.19 -1.45 5.33
CA CYS A 77 1.88 -0.03 5.25
C CYS A 77 1.47 0.39 3.84
N GLY A 78 1.02 1.61 3.75
CA GLY A 78 0.76 2.31 2.50
C GLY A 78 0.38 3.75 2.78
N ALA A 79 0.48 4.59 1.76
CA ALA A 79 0.10 5.98 1.82
C ALA A 79 -0.81 6.35 0.67
N THR A 80 -1.66 7.34 0.87
CA THR A 80 -2.32 8.08 -0.21
C THR A 80 -2.17 9.56 0.01
N ARG A 81 -1.99 10.29 -1.11
CA ARG A 81 -1.90 11.75 -1.13
C ARG A 81 -2.73 12.31 -2.26
N LEU A 82 -3.25 13.51 -2.12
CA LEU A 82 -3.83 14.24 -3.24
C LEU A 82 -2.71 14.83 -4.10
N ILE A 83 -2.75 14.56 -5.40
CA ILE A 83 -1.90 15.22 -6.40
C ILE A 83 -2.63 16.38 -7.09
N ASP A 84 -3.95 16.35 -7.06
CA ASP A 84 -4.86 17.45 -7.39
C ASP A 84 -6.18 17.26 -6.62
N PRO A 85 -7.12 18.22 -6.63
CA PRO A 85 -8.35 18.11 -5.82
C PRO A 85 -9.22 16.88 -6.09
N GLN A 86 -9.05 16.22 -7.23
CA GLN A 86 -9.87 15.07 -7.64
C GLN A 86 -9.08 13.77 -7.81
N THR A 87 -7.75 13.83 -7.70
CA THR A 87 -6.88 12.67 -7.92
C THR A 87 -6.03 12.38 -6.70
N ALA A 88 -6.16 11.18 -6.16
CA ALA A 88 -5.28 10.65 -5.13
C ALA A 88 -4.25 9.70 -5.74
N GLU A 89 -3.06 9.65 -5.14
CA GLU A 89 -2.01 8.70 -5.52
C GLU A 89 -1.68 7.79 -4.36
N ILE A 90 -1.55 6.49 -4.64
CA ILE A 90 -1.05 5.50 -3.68
C ILE A 90 0.46 5.44 -3.77
N LYS A 91 1.11 5.46 -2.62
CA LYS A 91 2.56 5.32 -2.47
C LYS A 91 2.92 4.39 -1.32
N ARG A 92 4.13 3.86 -1.35
CA ARG A 92 4.75 3.16 -0.22
C ARG A 92 4.01 1.92 0.27
N MET A 93 3.32 1.21 -0.63
CA MET A 93 2.68 -0.06 -0.31
C MET A 93 3.72 -1.14 -0.04
N TYR A 94 3.65 -1.75 1.15
CA TYR A 94 4.58 -2.81 1.56
C TYR A 94 3.93 -3.75 2.57
N VAL A 95 4.28 -5.03 2.48
CA VAL A 95 3.95 -6.03 3.50
C VAL A 95 5.23 -6.77 3.87
N VAL A 96 5.51 -6.83 5.15
CA VAL A 96 6.66 -7.58 5.71
C VAL A 96 6.58 -9.03 5.25
N PRO A 97 7.68 -9.65 4.78
CA PRO A 97 7.67 -10.98 4.17
C PRO A 97 6.95 -12.05 5.00
N GLU A 98 7.13 -12.07 6.33
CA GLU A 98 6.52 -13.06 7.23
C GLU A 98 4.99 -12.97 7.28
N PHE A 99 4.42 -11.83 6.89
CA PHE A 99 2.98 -11.59 6.91
C PHE A 99 2.33 -11.64 5.53
N ARG A 100 3.06 -11.92 4.47
CA ARG A 100 2.53 -12.00 3.10
C ARG A 100 1.58 -13.19 2.93
N GLY A 101 0.67 -13.07 1.96
CA GLY A 101 -0.31 -14.12 1.67
C GLY A 101 -1.49 -14.17 2.62
N ARG A 102 -1.71 -13.14 3.45
CA ARG A 102 -2.78 -13.06 4.45
C ARG A 102 -3.80 -11.95 4.21
N GLY A 103 -3.77 -11.35 3.02
CA GLY A 103 -4.72 -10.30 2.63
C GLY A 103 -4.44 -8.92 3.24
N ILE A 104 -3.28 -8.69 3.85
CA ILE A 104 -2.94 -7.43 4.53
C ILE A 104 -2.87 -6.27 3.54
N ALA A 105 -2.21 -6.46 2.39
CA ALA A 105 -2.09 -5.42 1.37
C ALA A 105 -3.47 -4.96 0.87
N GLY A 106 -4.40 -5.89 0.66
CA GLY A 106 -5.78 -5.57 0.27
C GLY A 106 -6.50 -4.73 1.32
N ARG A 107 -6.31 -5.04 2.61
CA ARG A 107 -6.89 -4.28 3.72
C ARG A 107 -6.33 -2.85 3.81
N VAL A 108 -5.02 -2.70 3.63
CA VAL A 108 -4.38 -1.37 3.56
C VAL A 108 -4.94 -0.59 2.37
N LEU A 109 -4.98 -1.20 1.19
CA LEU A 109 -5.50 -0.58 -0.03
C LEU A 109 -6.95 -0.08 0.13
N GLU A 110 -7.83 -0.90 0.69
CA GLU A 110 -9.22 -0.50 0.99
C GLU A 110 -9.28 0.72 1.93
N GLY A 111 -8.41 0.75 2.94
CA GLY A 111 -8.29 1.89 3.85
C GLY A 111 -7.85 3.17 3.14
N LEU A 112 -6.87 3.07 2.25
CA LEU A 112 -6.37 4.18 1.45
C LEU A 112 -7.43 4.71 0.48
N GLU A 113 -8.15 3.83 -0.19
CA GLU A 113 -9.25 4.21 -1.09
C GLU A 113 -10.38 4.92 -0.34
N ARG A 114 -10.74 4.43 0.83
CA ARG A 114 -11.76 5.05 1.68
C ARG A 114 -11.33 6.45 2.10
N HIS A 115 -10.06 6.60 2.48
CA HIS A 115 -9.51 7.90 2.85
C HIS A 115 -9.49 8.86 1.66
N ALA A 116 -9.06 8.39 0.47
CA ALA A 116 -9.06 9.18 -0.75
C ALA A 116 -10.47 9.72 -1.09
N ARG A 117 -11.51 8.87 -0.96
CA ARG A 117 -12.90 9.30 -1.13
C ARG A 117 -13.30 10.39 -0.12
N SER A 118 -12.88 10.25 1.12
CA SER A 118 -13.18 11.26 2.17
C SER A 118 -12.53 12.62 1.89
N LEU A 119 -11.43 12.64 1.12
CA LEU A 119 -10.76 13.86 0.67
C LEU A 119 -11.39 14.46 -0.61
N GLY A 120 -12.41 13.82 -1.18
CA GLY A 120 -13.09 14.27 -2.38
C GLY A 120 -12.47 13.75 -3.69
N ALA A 121 -11.50 12.86 -3.63
CA ALA A 121 -10.90 12.26 -4.83
C ALA A 121 -11.96 11.45 -5.62
N ARG A 122 -11.92 11.59 -6.93
CA ARG A 122 -12.80 10.86 -7.87
C ARG A 122 -12.06 9.78 -8.64
N GLN A 123 -10.75 9.80 -8.58
CA GLN A 123 -9.88 8.77 -9.14
C GLN A 123 -8.68 8.55 -8.23
N ILE A 124 -8.12 7.35 -8.33
CA ILE A 124 -6.92 6.99 -7.61
C ILE A 124 -5.94 6.35 -8.58
N VAL A 125 -4.69 6.76 -8.49
CA VAL A 125 -3.61 6.34 -9.38
C VAL A 125 -2.43 5.83 -8.57
N LEU A 126 -1.54 5.12 -9.21
CA LEU A 126 -0.31 4.63 -8.61
C LEU A 126 0.76 4.38 -9.68
N GLU A 127 2.00 4.30 -9.22
CA GLU A 127 3.11 3.80 -10.00
C GLU A 127 3.64 2.51 -9.38
N THR A 128 3.99 1.58 -10.24
CA THR A 128 4.60 0.29 -9.89
C THR A 128 5.57 -0.12 -11.01
N GLY A 129 5.99 -1.37 -11.06
CA GLY A 129 6.85 -1.89 -12.10
C GLY A 129 6.64 -3.38 -12.36
N GLU A 130 7.08 -3.83 -13.52
CA GLU A 130 6.90 -5.24 -13.96
C GLU A 130 7.66 -6.24 -13.08
N ARG A 131 8.68 -5.79 -12.36
CA ARG A 131 9.43 -6.63 -11.42
C ARG A 131 8.74 -6.82 -10.06
N GLN A 132 7.50 -6.36 -9.96
CA GLN A 132 6.64 -6.49 -8.78
C GLN A 132 5.34 -7.24 -9.14
N PRO A 133 5.40 -8.52 -9.56
CA PRO A 133 4.22 -9.24 -10.03
C PRO A 133 3.12 -9.39 -8.95
N GLU A 134 3.48 -9.46 -7.69
CA GLU A 134 2.55 -9.51 -6.57
C GLU A 134 1.74 -8.20 -6.42
N ALA A 135 2.39 -7.04 -6.66
CA ALA A 135 1.72 -5.74 -6.64
C ALA A 135 0.77 -5.61 -7.84
N LEU A 136 1.23 -5.98 -9.03
CA LEU A 136 0.37 -5.97 -10.24
C LEU A 136 -0.87 -6.84 -10.06
N ALA A 137 -0.73 -8.02 -9.47
CA ALA A 137 -1.85 -8.91 -9.19
C ALA A 137 -2.85 -8.28 -8.20
N LEU A 138 -2.35 -7.65 -7.13
CA LEU A 138 -3.17 -6.94 -6.15
C LEU A 138 -3.99 -5.84 -6.81
N TYR A 139 -3.33 -4.95 -7.53
CA TYR A 139 -4.00 -3.78 -8.13
C TYR A 139 -4.97 -4.18 -9.23
N THR A 140 -4.64 -5.16 -10.06
CA THR A 140 -5.54 -5.68 -11.09
C THR A 140 -6.80 -6.27 -10.46
N ARG A 141 -6.68 -7.06 -9.40
CA ARG A 141 -7.84 -7.60 -8.66
C ARG A 141 -8.69 -6.51 -8.03
N ALA A 142 -8.06 -5.41 -7.62
CA ALA A 142 -8.74 -4.26 -7.03
C ALA A 142 -9.39 -3.33 -8.08
N GLY A 143 -9.30 -3.67 -9.37
CA GLY A 143 -9.94 -2.92 -10.45
C GLY A 143 -9.09 -1.82 -11.07
N PHE A 144 -7.81 -1.76 -10.75
CA PHE A 144 -6.90 -0.83 -11.41
C PHE A 144 -6.57 -1.30 -12.83
N GLU A 145 -6.51 -0.36 -13.75
CA GLU A 145 -6.13 -0.58 -15.15
C GLU A 145 -4.89 0.25 -15.48
N ARG A 146 -4.15 -0.17 -16.50
CA ARG A 146 -2.97 0.57 -16.96
C ARG A 146 -3.40 1.93 -17.52
N ILE A 147 -2.68 2.97 -17.13
CA ILE A 147 -2.84 4.34 -17.61
C ILE A 147 -1.51 4.86 -18.16
N PRO A 148 -1.51 5.96 -18.95
CA PRO A 148 -0.27 6.63 -19.35
C PRO A 148 0.58 7.03 -18.15
N LEU A 149 1.90 7.07 -18.31
CA LEU A 149 2.81 7.61 -17.30
C LEU A 149 2.45 9.06 -16.99
N TYR A 150 2.51 9.43 -15.71
CA TYR A 150 2.16 10.77 -15.25
C TYR A 150 3.23 11.34 -14.31
N GLY A 151 3.23 12.65 -14.11
CA GLY A 151 4.07 13.34 -13.13
C GLY A 151 5.55 13.03 -13.30
N GLU A 152 6.21 12.69 -12.21
CA GLU A 152 7.64 12.35 -12.18
C GLU A 152 8.00 11.04 -12.90
N TYR A 153 7.00 10.24 -13.29
CA TYR A 153 7.20 8.95 -13.93
C TYR A 153 7.25 9.01 -15.47
N ILE A 154 6.97 10.16 -16.08
CA ILE A 154 6.85 10.31 -17.55
C ILE A 154 8.11 9.83 -18.29
N ASP A 155 9.29 10.10 -17.73
CA ASP A 155 10.58 9.71 -18.32
C ASP A 155 11.20 8.48 -17.64
N SER A 156 10.41 7.71 -16.90
CA SER A 156 10.89 6.53 -16.17
C SER A 156 10.58 5.25 -16.96
N PRO A 157 11.60 4.64 -17.64
CA PRO A 157 11.34 3.53 -18.55
C PRO A 157 10.90 2.23 -17.87
N LEU A 158 11.18 2.09 -16.55
CA LEU A 158 10.82 0.91 -15.78
C LEU A 158 9.51 1.09 -15.00
N SER A 159 8.90 2.28 -15.05
CA SER A 159 7.65 2.57 -14.36
C SER A 159 6.45 2.12 -15.17
N MET A 160 5.43 1.65 -14.45
CA MET A 160 4.11 1.37 -14.95
C MET A 160 3.10 2.10 -14.08
N CYS A 161 2.23 2.89 -14.69
CA CYS A 161 1.17 3.58 -13.97
C CYS A 161 -0.16 2.87 -14.14
N MET A 162 -0.92 2.82 -13.05
CA MET A 162 -2.27 2.25 -13.02
C MET A 162 -3.23 3.22 -12.33
N GLY A 163 -4.50 3.09 -12.64
CA GLY A 163 -5.52 3.93 -12.04
C GLY A 163 -6.90 3.32 -12.15
N LYS A 164 -7.81 3.84 -11.33
CA LYS A 164 -9.24 3.52 -11.42
C LYS A 164 -10.09 4.68 -10.93
N PRO A 165 -11.35 4.77 -11.37
CA PRO A 165 -12.30 5.71 -10.79
C PRO A 165 -12.64 5.29 -9.34
N LEU A 166 -12.89 6.29 -8.49
CA LEU A 166 -13.45 6.12 -7.16
C LEU A 166 -14.92 6.51 -7.21
N HIS A 167 -15.79 5.52 -7.12
CA HIS A 167 -17.23 5.78 -7.02
C HIS A 167 -17.60 6.18 -5.58
N ALA A 168 -18.57 7.04 -5.48
CA ALA A 168 -19.09 7.50 -4.18
C ALA A 168 -19.70 6.36 -3.36
#